data_baf2a951aa80578cd2cf6c9065375c25
#
_entry.id   baf2a951aa80578cd2cf6c9065375c25
#
_cell.length_a   1.000
_cell.length_b   1.000
_cell.length_c   1.000
_cell.angle_alpha   90.00
_cell.angle_beta   90.00
_cell.angle_gamma   90.00
#
_symmetry.space_group_name_H-M   'P 1'
#
loop_
_entity.id
_entity.type
_entity.pdbx_description
1 polymer ?
#
loop_
_entity_poly.entity_id
_entity_poly.type
_entity_poly.pdbx_seq_one_letter_code
_entity_poly.pdbx_strand_id
1 'polypeptide(L)'
;MIICCSPTKTMKSEAIAEASQPMFAQTAAYIASLLKDKNTEELMKFYKCNEKIALQNVSRFQSFEPVTQNNAGLCFDGLQFKRMQVHEWNQEDWNFAQEHLRIMSGLYGMLRVKDGISEYRLDVENPLQV
;
A
#
# COMPACT_ATOMS: atom_id res chain seq x y z
N MET A 1 -9.61 14.77 -15.34
CA MET A 1 -8.64 13.75 -15.79
C MET A 1 -8.17 12.94 -14.60
N ILE A 2 -8.18 11.63 -14.71
CA ILE A 2 -7.65 10.73 -13.69
C ILE A 2 -6.50 9.95 -14.30
N ILE A 3 -5.37 9.91 -13.60
CA ILE A 3 -4.18 9.15 -14.00
C ILE A 3 -4.05 7.98 -13.04
N CYS A 4 -4.02 6.76 -13.55
CA CYS A 4 -3.87 5.55 -12.72
C CYS A 4 -2.43 5.03 -12.83
N CYS A 5 -1.87 4.64 -11.70
CA CYS A 5 -0.55 4.01 -11.68
C CYS A 5 -0.59 2.70 -10.89
N SER A 6 0.36 1.84 -11.20
CA SER A 6 0.49 0.54 -10.54
C SER A 6 1.20 0.69 -9.20
N PRO A 7 0.83 -0.13 -8.20
CA PRO A 7 1.58 -0.18 -6.94
C PRO A 7 2.89 -0.93 -7.14
N THR A 8 3.70 -0.96 -6.09
CA THR A 8 4.93 -1.76 -6.06
C THR A 8 4.82 -2.82 -4.97
N LYS A 9 5.62 -3.90 -5.10
CA LYS A 9 5.70 -4.94 -4.07
C LYS A 9 6.56 -4.49 -2.90
N THR A 10 7.56 -3.65 -3.16
CA THR A 10 8.44 -3.12 -2.14
C THR A 10 7.87 -1.83 -1.60
N MET A 11 7.81 -1.71 -0.27
CA MET A 11 7.23 -0.57 0.42
C MET A 11 8.11 -0.09 1.57
N LYS A 12 7.91 1.16 1.95
CA LYS A 12 8.54 1.76 3.13
C LYS A 12 7.52 2.68 3.82
N SER A 13 7.79 3.08 5.05
CA SER A 13 6.93 4.01 5.78
C SER A 13 7.51 5.41 5.74
N GLU A 14 6.71 6.37 5.29
CA GLU A 14 7.15 7.76 5.22
C GLU A 14 5.95 8.72 5.21
N ALA A 15 6.05 9.81 5.99
CA ALA A 15 5.00 10.82 6.08
C ALA A 15 5.60 12.21 5.86
N ILE A 16 5.06 12.97 4.93
CA ILE A 16 5.44 14.37 4.70
C ILE A 16 4.21 15.28 4.77
N ALA A 17 3.12 14.89 4.13
CA ALA A 17 1.89 15.67 4.08
C ALA A 17 0.87 15.12 5.07
N GLU A 18 -0.12 15.96 5.43
CA GLU A 18 -1.23 15.49 6.23
C GLU A 18 -1.95 14.34 5.50
N ALA A 19 -2.18 13.23 6.21
CA ALA A 19 -2.75 12.05 5.60
C ALA A 19 -4.26 12.16 5.47
N SER A 20 -4.78 11.71 4.32
CA SER A 20 -6.22 11.51 4.12
C SER A 20 -6.57 10.05 4.42
N GLN A 21 -7.84 9.78 4.67
CA GLN A 21 -8.31 8.42 4.92
C GLN A 21 -8.52 7.69 3.60
N PRO A 22 -7.96 6.47 3.43
CA PRO A 22 -8.22 5.67 2.24
C PRO A 22 -9.72 5.42 2.05
N MET A 23 -10.19 5.51 0.81
CA MET A 23 -11.62 5.37 0.52
C MET A 23 -12.17 3.99 0.90
N PHE A 24 -11.35 2.95 0.80
CA PHE A 24 -11.75 1.58 1.09
C PHE A 24 -11.03 1.02 2.32
N ALA A 25 -10.79 1.86 3.33
CA ALA A 25 -10.06 1.48 4.54
C ALA A 25 -10.70 0.28 5.25
N GLN A 26 -12.03 0.22 5.33
CA GLN A 26 -12.73 -0.88 5.99
C GLN A 26 -12.57 -2.20 5.23
N THR A 27 -12.63 -2.16 3.90
CA THR A 27 -12.40 -3.34 3.07
C THR A 27 -10.96 -3.81 3.22
N ALA A 28 -10.00 -2.89 3.25
CA ALA A 28 -8.60 -3.23 3.48
C ALA A 28 -8.40 -3.90 4.84
N ALA A 29 -9.05 -3.39 5.88
CA ALA A 29 -8.98 -3.98 7.22
C ALA A 29 -9.53 -5.42 7.23
N TYR A 30 -10.63 -5.66 6.54
CA TYR A 30 -11.21 -6.99 6.43
C TYR A 30 -10.26 -7.96 5.72
N ILE A 31 -9.72 -7.57 4.56
CA ILE A 31 -8.79 -8.41 3.81
C ILE A 31 -7.52 -8.68 4.62
N ALA A 32 -6.99 -7.65 5.29
CA ALA A 32 -5.82 -7.81 6.15
C ALA A 32 -6.08 -8.80 7.28
N SER A 33 -7.29 -8.84 7.83
CA SER A 33 -7.66 -9.80 8.87
C SER A 33 -7.58 -11.24 8.37
N LEU A 34 -7.91 -11.48 7.11
CA LEU A 34 -7.79 -12.81 6.51
C LEU A 34 -6.33 -13.22 6.34
N LEU A 35 -5.48 -12.29 5.98
CA LEU A 35 -4.04 -12.52 5.81
C LEU A 35 -3.32 -12.66 7.15
N LYS A 36 -3.80 -11.97 8.18
CA LYS A 36 -3.26 -12.03 9.53
C LYS A 36 -3.33 -13.45 10.13
N ASP A 37 -4.33 -14.21 9.75
CA ASP A 37 -4.52 -15.57 10.25
C ASP A 37 -3.59 -16.61 9.59
N LYS A 38 -2.89 -16.21 8.51
CA LYS A 38 -1.95 -17.12 7.83
C LYS A 38 -0.61 -17.17 8.57
N ASN A 39 -0.08 -18.39 8.72
CA ASN A 39 1.27 -18.58 9.26
C ASN A 39 2.33 -18.36 8.18
N THR A 40 3.62 -18.45 8.58
CA THR A 40 4.75 -18.22 7.67
C THR A 40 4.71 -19.15 6.46
N GLU A 41 4.47 -20.45 6.67
CA GLU A 41 4.44 -21.43 5.59
C GLU A 41 3.30 -21.16 4.61
N GLU A 42 2.13 -20.80 5.12
CA GLU A 42 0.98 -20.45 4.29
C GLU A 42 1.25 -19.20 3.45
N LEU A 43 1.92 -18.20 4.02
CA LEU A 43 2.28 -16.99 3.27
C LEU A 43 3.36 -17.25 2.23
N MET A 44 4.34 -18.12 2.52
CA MET A 44 5.34 -18.51 1.52
C MET A 44 4.67 -19.10 0.29
N LYS A 45 3.70 -19.96 0.51
CA LYS A 45 2.94 -20.61 -0.57
C LYS A 45 2.03 -19.61 -1.29
N PHE A 46 1.35 -18.76 -0.54
CA PHE A 46 0.42 -17.75 -1.06
C PHE A 46 1.13 -16.74 -1.96
N TYR A 47 2.27 -16.21 -1.49
CA TYR A 47 3.05 -15.23 -2.25
C TYR A 47 4.04 -15.87 -3.22
N LYS A 48 4.30 -17.16 -3.11
CA LYS A 48 5.38 -17.86 -3.85
C LYS A 48 6.72 -17.19 -3.58
N CYS A 49 7.04 -16.97 -2.30
CA CYS A 49 8.22 -16.23 -1.86
C CYS A 49 9.05 -17.05 -0.87
N ASN A 50 10.23 -16.52 -0.48
CA ASN A 50 11.07 -17.14 0.52
C ASN A 50 10.58 -16.82 1.93
N GLU A 51 11.19 -17.48 2.94
CA GLU A 51 10.81 -17.33 4.34
C GLU A 51 11.00 -15.89 4.84
N LYS A 52 12.06 -15.21 4.42
CA LYS A 52 12.35 -13.83 4.83
C LYS A 52 11.20 -12.89 4.48
N ILE A 53 10.70 -12.99 3.26
CA ILE A 53 9.59 -12.16 2.79
C ILE A 53 8.30 -12.53 3.54
N ALA A 54 8.05 -13.81 3.75
CA ALA A 54 6.87 -14.26 4.48
C ALA A 54 6.88 -13.77 5.93
N LEU A 55 8.01 -13.85 6.62
CA LEU A 55 8.16 -13.35 8.00
C LEU A 55 7.93 -11.83 8.06
N GLN A 56 8.44 -11.09 7.10
CA GLN A 56 8.22 -9.65 7.02
C GLN A 56 6.71 -9.33 6.96
N ASN A 57 5.97 -10.10 6.19
CA ASN A 57 4.53 -9.86 6.03
C ASN A 57 3.70 -10.38 7.19
N VAL A 58 4.12 -11.44 7.87
CA VAL A 58 3.52 -11.84 9.15
C VAL A 58 3.57 -10.65 10.11
N SER A 59 4.74 -10.02 10.26
CA SER A 59 4.93 -8.85 11.12
C SER A 59 4.05 -7.68 10.68
N ARG A 60 4.01 -7.39 9.38
CA ARG A 60 3.19 -6.31 8.82
C ARG A 60 1.71 -6.48 9.16
N PHE A 61 1.16 -7.68 8.99
CA PHE A 61 -0.26 -7.92 9.26
C PHE A 61 -0.58 -7.97 10.74
N GLN A 62 0.37 -8.34 11.60
CA GLN A 62 0.16 -8.28 13.06
C GLN A 62 0.01 -6.84 13.56
N SER A 63 0.70 -5.90 12.95
CA SER A 63 0.66 -4.48 13.33
C SER A 63 -0.13 -3.62 12.34
N PHE A 64 -0.92 -4.24 11.47
CA PHE A 64 -1.66 -3.52 10.44
C PHE A 64 -2.70 -2.57 11.02
N GLU A 65 -2.67 -1.33 10.55
CA GLU A 65 -3.70 -0.32 10.82
C GLU A 65 -4.21 0.20 9.47
N PRO A 66 -5.54 0.21 9.23
CA PRO A 66 -6.06 0.61 7.93
C PRO A 66 -5.84 2.09 7.59
N VAL A 67 -5.66 2.94 8.61
CA VAL A 67 -5.37 4.36 8.42
C VAL A 67 -4.16 4.74 9.25
N THR A 68 -3.14 5.33 8.62
CA THR A 68 -1.91 5.79 9.26
C THR A 68 -1.58 7.20 8.80
N GLN A 69 -0.43 7.74 9.22
CA GLN A 69 0.07 9.00 8.70
C GLN A 69 1.09 8.81 7.56
N ASN A 70 1.30 7.58 7.09
CA ASN A 70 2.25 7.30 6.01
C ASN A 70 1.59 7.48 4.65
N ASN A 71 2.05 8.44 3.88
CA ASN A 71 1.44 8.81 2.60
C ASN A 71 1.67 7.74 1.52
N ALA A 72 0.61 7.32 0.85
CA ALA A 72 0.70 6.31 -0.20
C ALA A 72 1.71 6.68 -1.29
N GLY A 73 1.75 7.93 -1.71
CA GLY A 73 2.69 8.39 -2.73
C GLY A 73 4.16 8.25 -2.36
N LEU A 74 4.46 8.14 -1.06
CA LEU A 74 5.82 7.99 -0.54
C LEU A 74 6.14 6.55 -0.11
N CYS A 75 5.10 5.74 0.14
CA CYS A 75 5.29 4.39 0.68
C CYS A 75 5.68 3.36 -0.36
N PHE A 76 5.20 3.50 -1.57
CA PHE A 76 5.55 2.57 -2.65
C PHE A 76 6.95 2.86 -3.15
N ASP A 77 7.82 1.84 -3.13
CA ASP A 77 9.21 1.96 -3.49
C ASP A 77 9.49 1.23 -4.82
N GLY A 78 9.66 1.98 -5.89
CA GLY A 78 9.89 1.45 -7.21
C GLY A 78 10.27 2.56 -8.18
N LEU A 79 10.69 2.17 -9.39
CA LEU A 79 11.23 3.11 -10.38
C LEU A 79 10.25 4.22 -10.75
N GLN A 80 8.97 3.87 -10.96
CA GLN A 80 7.94 4.84 -11.32
C GLN A 80 7.81 5.93 -10.25
N PHE A 81 7.78 5.52 -8.97
CA PHE A 81 7.65 6.45 -7.86
C PHE A 81 8.90 7.29 -7.66
N LYS A 82 10.09 6.73 -7.90
CA LYS A 82 11.34 7.50 -7.88
C LYS A 82 11.35 8.57 -8.97
N ARG A 83 10.86 8.25 -10.16
CA ARG A 83 10.81 9.19 -11.28
C ARG A 83 9.79 10.31 -11.08
N MET A 84 8.75 10.09 -10.29
CA MET A 84 7.81 11.14 -9.94
C MET A 84 8.39 12.18 -8.98
N GLN A 85 9.51 11.87 -8.33
CA GLN A 85 10.22 12.77 -7.43
C GLN A 85 9.30 13.38 -6.36
N VAL A 86 8.51 12.52 -5.70
CA VAL A 86 7.47 12.94 -4.76
C VAL A 86 8.03 13.78 -3.62
N HIS A 87 9.27 13.52 -3.19
CA HIS A 87 9.92 14.28 -2.12
C HIS A 87 10.19 15.74 -2.51
N GLU A 88 10.18 16.05 -3.81
CA GLU A 88 10.42 17.40 -4.32
C GLU A 88 9.12 18.15 -4.60
N TRP A 89 7.97 17.52 -4.42
CA TRP A 89 6.68 18.14 -4.66
C TRP A 89 6.41 19.28 -3.68
N ASN A 90 5.95 20.40 -4.21
CA ASN A 90 5.43 21.50 -3.40
C ASN A 90 3.93 21.26 -3.09
N GLN A 91 3.30 22.20 -2.38
CA GLN A 91 1.90 22.06 -2.01
C GLN A 91 0.97 21.94 -3.22
N GLU A 92 1.25 22.67 -4.29
CA GLU A 92 0.44 22.60 -5.50
C GLU A 92 0.56 21.24 -6.19
N ASP A 93 1.77 20.67 -6.22
CA ASP A 93 2.00 19.34 -6.78
C ASP A 93 1.23 18.28 -6.02
N TRP A 94 1.29 18.33 -4.68
CA TRP A 94 0.53 17.41 -3.83
C TRP A 94 -0.98 17.54 -4.06
N ASN A 95 -1.48 18.76 -4.15
CA ASN A 95 -2.92 19.00 -4.38
C ASN A 95 -3.36 18.48 -5.75
N PHE A 96 -2.57 18.72 -6.78
CA PHE A 96 -2.87 18.23 -8.12
C PHE A 96 -2.90 16.71 -8.15
N ALA A 97 -1.87 16.06 -7.58
CA ALA A 97 -1.78 14.61 -7.55
C ALA A 97 -2.92 13.99 -6.72
N GLN A 98 -3.29 14.62 -5.61
CA GLN A 98 -4.40 14.13 -4.77
C GLN A 98 -5.71 14.08 -5.55
N GLU A 99 -5.95 15.04 -6.43
CA GLU A 99 -7.17 15.09 -7.24
C GLU A 99 -7.12 14.18 -8.47
N HIS A 100 -5.94 13.97 -9.04
CA HIS A 100 -5.82 13.38 -10.37
C HIS A 100 -5.10 12.04 -10.43
N LEU A 101 -4.25 11.72 -9.46
CA LEU A 101 -3.47 10.48 -9.47
C LEU A 101 -4.12 9.43 -8.57
N ARG A 102 -4.26 8.21 -9.09
CA ARG A 102 -4.76 7.06 -8.32
C ARG A 102 -3.78 5.91 -8.41
N ILE A 103 -3.49 5.31 -7.26
CA ILE A 103 -2.64 4.12 -7.16
C ILE A 103 -3.57 2.92 -6.99
N MET A 104 -3.48 1.94 -7.87
CA MET A 104 -4.38 0.79 -7.88
C MET A 104 -3.80 -0.33 -7.01
N SER A 105 -4.16 -0.31 -5.74
CA SER A 105 -3.65 -1.25 -4.73
C SER A 105 -4.45 -2.55 -4.69
N GLY A 106 -3.75 -3.69 -4.54
CA GLY A 106 -4.41 -4.99 -4.36
C GLY A 106 -5.15 -5.11 -3.03
N LEU A 107 -4.72 -4.38 -1.99
CA LEU A 107 -5.34 -4.40 -0.67
C LEU A 107 -6.34 -3.26 -0.47
N TYR A 108 -5.94 -2.05 -0.82
CA TYR A 108 -6.72 -0.84 -0.56
C TYR A 108 -7.63 -0.43 -1.72
N GLY A 109 -7.53 -1.10 -2.87
CA GLY A 109 -8.23 -0.67 -4.07
C GLY A 109 -7.65 0.64 -4.58
N MET A 110 -8.48 1.64 -4.80
CA MET A 110 -8.05 2.93 -5.34
C MET A 110 -7.52 3.83 -4.22
N LEU A 111 -6.24 4.19 -4.30
CA LEU A 111 -5.58 5.08 -3.34
C LEU A 111 -5.27 6.43 -3.96
N ARG A 112 -5.35 7.48 -3.13
CA ARG A 112 -4.85 8.83 -3.45
C ARG A 112 -3.47 9.00 -2.80
N VAL A 113 -2.68 9.95 -3.31
CA VAL A 113 -1.27 10.09 -2.87
C VAL A 113 -1.12 10.47 -1.39
N LYS A 114 -2.08 11.20 -0.82
CA LYS A 114 -2.04 11.57 0.60
C LYS A 114 -2.64 10.52 1.52
N ASP A 115 -3.28 9.49 0.98
CA ASP A 115 -3.93 8.46 1.81
C ASP A 115 -2.90 7.82 2.74
N GLY A 116 -3.26 7.72 4.03
CA GLY A 116 -2.40 7.12 5.05
C GLY A 116 -2.59 5.62 5.11
N ILE A 117 -1.55 4.86 4.79
CA ILE A 117 -1.62 3.40 4.64
C ILE A 117 -0.57 2.69 5.50
N SER A 118 -0.81 1.40 5.74
CA SER A 118 0.19 0.50 6.30
C SER A 118 0.91 -0.24 5.19
N GLU A 119 2.16 -0.65 5.45
CA GLU A 119 2.88 -1.53 4.54
C GLU A 119 2.17 -2.88 4.44
N TYR A 120 2.13 -3.43 3.24
CA TYR A 120 1.50 -4.72 2.96
C TYR A 120 2.12 -5.36 1.72
N ARG A 121 1.76 -6.62 1.47
CA ARG A 121 2.03 -7.27 0.20
C ARG A 121 0.76 -8.03 -0.22
N LEU A 122 0.11 -7.57 -1.26
CA LEU A 122 -1.03 -8.24 -1.87
C LEU A 122 -1.21 -7.74 -3.30
N ASP A 123 -0.98 -8.60 -4.26
CA ASP A 123 -1.17 -8.33 -5.67
C ASP A 123 -2.47 -8.93 -6.16
N VAL A 124 -2.98 -8.42 -7.29
CA VAL A 124 -4.19 -8.95 -7.92
C VAL A 124 -4.05 -10.41 -8.33
N GLU A 125 -2.81 -10.89 -8.47
CA GLU A 125 -2.51 -12.28 -8.84
C GLU A 125 -2.57 -13.24 -7.66
N ASN A 126 -2.60 -12.75 -6.41
CA ASN A 126 -2.60 -13.62 -5.25
C ASN A 126 -3.97 -14.26 -5.06
N PRO A 127 -4.03 -15.60 -4.84
CA PRO A 127 -5.29 -16.33 -4.81
C PRO A 127 -5.99 -16.25 -3.45
N LEU A 128 -6.45 -15.08 -3.06
CA LEU A 128 -7.19 -14.90 -1.80
C LEU A 128 -8.67 -15.11 -2.04
N GLN A 129 -9.28 -15.98 -1.24
CA GLN A 129 -10.73 -16.18 -1.22
C GLN A 129 -11.33 -15.42 -0.06
N VAL A 130 -12.31 -14.57 -0.37
CA VAL A 130 -12.98 -13.72 0.62
C VAL A 130 -14.46 -14.08 0.77
#